data_ada4d455dde36e87c94c4aa94d402446
#
_entry.id   ada4d455dde36e87c94c4aa94d402446
#
_cell.length_a   1.000
_cell.length_b   1.000
_cell.length_c   1.000
_cell.angle_alpha   90.00
_cell.angle_beta   90.00
_cell.angle_gamma   90.00
#
_symmetry.space_group_name_H-M   'P 1'
#
loop_
_entity.id
_entity.type
_entity.pdbx_description
1 polymer ?
#
loop_
_entity_poly.entity_id
_entity_poly.type
_entity_poly.pdbx_seq_one_letter_code
_entity_poly.pdbx_strand_id
1 'polypeptide(L)'
;MNAVDKWHDVMKSGGSGAEDKLDELLHEDVIFYSPVVFTPQRGKEITKLYLSAASGVFSSEKTNKDPEKKNSKFKYVKEIISGNSACLEFETEMNGIYVNGIDLITWDQDNKIIEFKVIVRPLQAVNTLHAKMGKMLDKLKSK
;
A
#
# COMPACT_ATOMS: atom_id res chain seq x y z
N MET A 1 -4.91 19.69 5.13
CA MET A 1 -4.41 18.46 4.53
C MET A 1 -5.35 17.31 4.83
N ASN A 2 -5.98 16.74 3.81
CA ASN A 2 -6.91 15.62 4.02
C ASN A 2 -6.16 14.28 4.09
N ALA A 3 -6.91 13.19 4.32
CA ALA A 3 -6.29 11.87 4.45
C ALA A 3 -5.53 11.44 3.18
N VAL A 4 -6.01 11.82 2.00
CA VAL A 4 -5.33 11.47 0.74
C VAL A 4 -3.97 12.17 0.64
N ASP A 5 -3.92 13.46 0.98
CA ASP A 5 -2.64 14.20 0.99
C ASP A 5 -1.66 13.57 1.97
N LYS A 6 -2.14 13.19 3.15
CA LYS A 6 -1.32 12.52 4.16
C LYS A 6 -0.83 11.16 3.69
N TRP A 7 -1.68 10.42 2.97
CA TRP A 7 -1.29 9.13 2.39
C TRP A 7 -0.18 9.32 1.35
N HIS A 8 -0.32 10.30 0.46
CA HIS A 8 0.73 10.59 -0.52
C HIS A 8 2.04 10.96 0.16
N ASP A 9 1.96 11.69 1.28
CA ASP A 9 3.14 12.04 2.05
C ASP A 9 3.83 10.80 2.62
N VAL A 10 3.06 9.84 3.13
CA VAL A 10 3.58 8.54 3.59
C VAL A 10 4.32 7.84 2.45
N MET A 11 3.70 7.78 1.27
CA MET A 11 4.28 7.10 0.11
C MET A 11 5.58 7.75 -0.37
N LYS A 12 5.66 9.07 -0.30
CA LYS A 12 6.86 9.82 -0.71
C LYS A 12 8.00 9.69 0.28
N SER A 13 7.69 9.54 1.57
CA SER A 13 8.70 9.56 2.61
C SER A 13 9.66 8.39 2.55
N GLY A 14 9.16 7.20 2.31
CA GLY A 14 9.98 5.99 2.31
C GLY A 14 10.86 5.87 3.56
N GLY A 15 11.28 4.71 3.94
CA GLY A 15 12.19 4.53 5.05
C GLY A 15 11.59 4.84 6.41
N SER A 16 12.41 5.31 7.35
CA SER A 16 12.06 5.39 8.76
C SER A 16 10.96 6.38 9.11
N GLY A 17 10.82 7.47 8.38
CA GLY A 17 9.79 8.47 8.64
C GLY A 17 8.39 8.04 8.26
N ALA A 18 8.29 7.13 7.30
CA ALA A 18 7.00 6.67 6.77
C ALA A 18 6.19 5.91 7.81
N GLU A 19 6.83 5.11 8.64
CA GLU A 19 6.12 4.32 9.65
C GLU A 19 5.42 5.19 10.67
N ASP A 20 6.08 6.25 11.16
CA ASP A 20 5.48 7.18 12.12
C ASP A 20 4.30 7.92 11.50
N LYS A 21 4.45 8.38 10.27
CA LYS A 21 3.38 9.07 9.56
C LYS A 21 2.18 8.15 9.32
N LEU A 22 2.44 6.90 8.99
CA LEU A 22 1.41 5.90 8.79
C LEU A 22 0.67 5.62 10.09
N ASP A 23 1.40 5.50 11.19
CA ASP A 23 0.83 5.27 12.50
C ASP A 23 -0.16 6.40 12.89
N GLU A 24 0.21 7.65 12.62
CA GLU A 24 -0.65 8.78 12.89
C GLU A 24 -1.89 8.82 11.98
N LEU A 25 -1.75 8.36 10.74
CA LEU A 25 -2.81 8.42 9.74
C LEU A 25 -3.88 7.36 9.95
N LEU A 26 -3.51 6.18 10.45
CA LEU A 26 -4.45 5.07 10.61
C LEU A 26 -5.23 5.19 11.91
N HIS A 27 -6.54 4.95 11.82
CA HIS A 27 -7.39 4.82 13.01
C HIS A 27 -7.03 3.52 13.75
N GLU A 28 -7.19 3.52 15.08
CA GLU A 28 -6.93 2.32 15.88
C GLU A 28 -7.71 1.10 15.41
N ASP A 29 -8.95 1.32 14.95
CA ASP A 29 -9.87 0.26 14.53
C ASP A 29 -9.93 0.12 13.00
N VAL A 30 -8.91 0.58 12.29
CA VAL A 30 -8.87 0.49 10.83
C VAL A 30 -9.01 -0.97 10.37
N ILE A 31 -9.71 -1.15 9.25
CA ILE A 31 -9.85 -2.47 8.62
C ILE A 31 -9.13 -2.45 7.29
N PHE A 32 -8.25 -3.42 7.09
CA PHE A 32 -7.51 -3.58 5.86
C PHE A 32 -8.02 -4.79 5.07
N TYR A 33 -8.30 -4.59 3.80
CA TYR A 33 -8.71 -5.66 2.89
C TYR A 33 -7.60 -5.90 1.87
N SER A 34 -6.94 -7.05 1.99
CA SER A 34 -5.86 -7.45 1.08
C SER A 34 -6.44 -7.94 -0.25
N PRO A 35 -5.74 -7.72 -1.36
CA PRO A 35 -6.20 -8.27 -2.65
C PRO A 35 -6.01 -9.79 -2.76
N VAL A 36 -5.28 -10.39 -1.83
CA VAL A 36 -4.93 -11.82 -1.91
C VAL A 36 -5.42 -12.64 -0.72
N VAL A 37 -5.92 -11.99 0.33
CA VAL A 37 -6.42 -12.67 1.54
C VAL A 37 -7.89 -12.31 1.73
N PHE A 38 -8.74 -13.32 1.80
CA PHE A 38 -10.19 -13.09 1.94
C PHE A 38 -10.56 -12.45 3.27
N THR A 39 -9.94 -12.89 4.37
CA THR A 39 -10.27 -12.42 5.71
C THR A 39 -9.82 -10.98 5.94
N PRO A 40 -10.74 -10.07 6.33
CA PRO A 40 -10.33 -8.69 6.65
C PRO A 40 -9.35 -8.65 7.81
N GLN A 41 -8.37 -7.77 7.73
CA GLN A 41 -7.38 -7.58 8.80
C GLN A 41 -7.80 -6.39 9.65
N ARG A 42 -8.05 -6.62 10.92
CA ARG A 42 -8.62 -5.62 11.82
C ARG A 42 -7.58 -5.05 12.78
N GLY A 43 -7.50 -3.72 12.80
CA GLY A 43 -6.67 -2.98 13.72
C GLY A 43 -5.44 -2.36 13.08
N LYS A 44 -4.90 -1.36 13.75
CA LYS A 44 -3.79 -0.56 13.26
C LYS A 44 -2.51 -1.38 13.05
N GLU A 45 -2.16 -2.23 14.03
CA GLU A 45 -0.87 -2.94 13.97
C GLU A 45 -0.79 -3.90 12.80
N ILE A 46 -1.83 -4.69 12.56
CA ILE A 46 -1.84 -5.62 11.44
C ILE A 46 -1.91 -4.87 10.11
N THR A 47 -2.63 -3.76 10.07
CA THR A 47 -2.72 -2.93 8.86
C THR A 47 -1.37 -2.32 8.52
N LYS A 48 -0.65 -1.80 9.51
CA LYS A 48 0.71 -1.28 9.31
C LYS A 48 1.63 -2.36 8.75
N LEU A 49 1.53 -3.58 9.28
CA LEU A 49 2.34 -4.70 8.80
C LEU A 49 2.08 -4.98 7.32
N TYR A 50 0.82 -5.06 6.91
CA TYR A 50 0.46 -5.32 5.52
C TYR A 50 0.89 -4.18 4.59
N LEU A 51 0.67 -2.94 4.99
CA LEU A 51 1.05 -1.79 4.17
C LEU A 51 2.57 -1.66 4.05
N SER A 52 3.30 -1.96 5.12
CA SER A 52 4.76 -1.98 5.08
C SER A 52 5.27 -3.09 4.16
N ALA A 53 4.64 -4.27 4.23
CA ALA A 53 5.00 -5.39 3.35
C ALA A 53 4.74 -5.04 1.88
N ALA A 54 3.59 -4.43 1.58
CA ALA A 54 3.26 -4.00 0.22
C ALA A 54 4.24 -2.97 -0.30
N SER A 55 4.63 -2.02 0.53
CA SER A 55 5.64 -1.02 0.18
C SER A 55 6.97 -1.69 -0.18
N GLY A 56 7.38 -2.67 0.63
CA GLY A 56 8.60 -3.44 0.36
C GLY A 56 8.52 -4.22 -0.95
N VAL A 57 7.38 -4.84 -1.23
CA VAL A 57 7.17 -5.61 -2.46
C VAL A 57 7.23 -4.69 -3.68
N PHE A 58 6.50 -3.57 -3.67
CA PHE A 58 6.45 -2.67 -4.81
C PHE A 58 7.74 -1.89 -5.03
N SER A 59 8.56 -1.73 -4.01
CA SER A 59 9.85 -1.04 -4.13
C SER A 59 11.04 -1.97 -4.35
N SER A 60 10.85 -3.30 -4.26
CA SER A 60 11.94 -4.27 -4.32
C SER A 60 12.55 -4.43 -5.70
N GLU A 61 11.95 -3.85 -6.73
CA GLU A 61 12.48 -3.87 -8.09
C GLU A 61 13.47 -2.74 -8.38
N LYS A 62 14.07 -2.20 -7.33
CA LYS A 62 15.16 -1.25 -7.51
C LYS A 62 16.33 -1.97 -8.17
N THR A 63 16.59 -1.64 -9.41
CA THR A 63 17.83 -2.08 -10.03
C THR A 63 18.95 -1.23 -9.44
N ASN A 64 19.83 -1.86 -8.67
CA ASN A 64 20.97 -1.20 -8.07
C ASN A 64 21.99 -0.71 -9.10
N LYS A 65 21.69 -0.81 -10.38
CA LYS A 65 22.62 -0.49 -11.45
C LYS A 65 22.61 0.97 -11.86
N ASP A 66 21.61 1.71 -11.47
CA ASP A 66 21.53 3.13 -11.82
C ASP A 66 20.91 3.89 -10.66
N PRO A 67 21.75 4.47 -9.77
CA PRO A 67 21.26 5.19 -8.60
C PRO A 67 20.47 6.45 -8.93
N GLU A 68 20.52 6.92 -10.18
CA GLU A 68 19.73 8.07 -10.60
C GLU A 68 18.31 7.70 -10.99
N LYS A 69 18.08 6.45 -11.32
CA LYS A 69 16.74 5.95 -11.57
C LYS A 69 16.18 5.44 -10.27
N LYS A 70 15.39 6.25 -9.61
CA LYS A 70 14.58 5.82 -8.50
C LYS A 70 13.52 4.90 -9.08
N ASN A 71 13.77 3.61 -8.97
CA ASN A 71 13.13 2.60 -9.79
C ASN A 71 11.93 1.92 -9.19
N SER A 72 11.12 2.66 -8.45
CA SER A 72 9.78 2.18 -8.26
C SER A 72 9.00 2.53 -9.53
N LYS A 73 8.61 1.52 -10.29
CA LYS A 73 7.70 1.72 -11.42
C LYS A 73 6.29 2.02 -10.93
N PHE A 74 6.09 2.02 -9.63
CA PHE A 74 4.80 2.32 -9.01
C PHE A 74 4.45 3.78 -9.22
N LYS A 75 3.24 4.02 -9.73
CA LYS A 75 2.71 5.37 -9.89
C LYS A 75 1.19 5.36 -9.78
N TYR A 76 0.64 6.39 -9.19
CA TYR A 76 -0.79 6.62 -9.24
C TYR A 76 -1.13 7.30 -10.56
N VAL A 77 -2.14 6.77 -11.25
CA VAL A 77 -2.55 7.26 -12.58
C VAL A 77 -3.91 7.92 -12.59
N LYS A 78 -4.70 7.75 -11.53
CA LYS A 78 -6.02 8.37 -11.41
C LYS A 78 -6.42 8.49 -9.96
N GLU A 79 -7.03 9.61 -9.60
CA GLU A 79 -7.59 9.83 -8.27
C GLU A 79 -9.02 10.33 -8.39
N ILE A 80 -9.91 9.67 -7.66
CA ILE A 80 -11.30 10.08 -7.56
C ILE A 80 -11.60 10.24 -6.08
N ILE A 81 -11.97 11.44 -5.67
CA ILE A 81 -12.26 11.74 -4.27
C ILE A 81 -13.70 12.22 -4.16
N SER A 82 -14.45 11.62 -3.26
CA SER A 82 -15.84 12.02 -3.00
C SER A 82 -16.11 11.90 -1.50
N GLY A 83 -16.46 13.03 -0.88
CA GLY A 83 -16.71 13.04 0.55
C GLY A 83 -15.49 12.58 1.35
N ASN A 84 -15.67 11.52 2.11
CA ASN A 84 -14.61 10.95 2.94
C ASN A 84 -14.06 9.64 2.37
N SER A 85 -14.16 9.46 1.05
CA SER A 85 -13.65 8.27 0.36
C SER A 85 -12.84 8.68 -0.86
N ALA A 86 -11.86 7.85 -1.20
CA ALA A 86 -11.04 8.06 -2.39
C ALA A 86 -10.74 6.73 -3.08
N CYS A 87 -10.69 6.79 -4.40
CA CYS A 87 -10.27 5.67 -5.24
C CYS A 87 -8.99 6.11 -5.94
N LEU A 88 -7.87 5.50 -5.59
CA LEU A 88 -6.56 5.84 -6.13
C LEU A 88 -6.07 4.69 -6.99
N GLU A 89 -6.12 4.86 -8.29
CA GLU A 89 -5.67 3.83 -9.22
C GLU A 89 -4.17 3.92 -9.41
N PHE A 90 -3.50 2.75 -9.36
CA PHE A 90 -2.05 2.68 -9.56
C PHE A 90 -1.68 1.67 -10.63
N GLU A 91 -0.50 1.85 -11.16
CA GLU A 91 0.15 0.89 -12.04
C GLU A 91 1.57 0.66 -11.55
N THR A 92 2.04 -0.57 -11.70
CA THR A 92 3.42 -0.93 -11.41
C THR A 92 3.78 -2.19 -12.18
N GLU A 93 4.98 -2.69 -11.95
CA GLU A 93 5.47 -3.91 -12.55
C GLU A 93 6.23 -4.70 -11.51
N MET A 94 6.01 -6.02 -11.48
CA MET A 94 6.72 -6.94 -10.60
C MET A 94 7.24 -8.10 -11.43
N ASN A 95 8.56 -8.30 -11.47
CA ASN A 95 9.19 -9.39 -12.23
C ASN A 95 8.75 -9.41 -13.71
N GLY A 96 8.61 -8.22 -14.31
CA GLY A 96 8.16 -8.09 -15.69
C GLY A 96 6.66 -8.25 -15.88
N ILE A 97 5.90 -8.43 -14.80
CA ILE A 97 4.44 -8.59 -14.85
C ILE A 97 3.76 -7.27 -14.54
N TYR A 98 2.90 -6.83 -15.46
CA TYR A 98 2.12 -5.61 -15.27
C TYR A 98 1.10 -5.79 -14.14
N VAL A 99 1.03 -4.81 -13.27
CA VAL A 99 0.09 -4.77 -12.15
C VAL A 99 -0.71 -3.49 -12.21
N ASN A 100 -2.03 -3.62 -12.18
CA ASN A 100 -2.93 -2.49 -12.06
C ASN A 100 -3.81 -2.70 -10.83
N GLY A 101 -3.99 -1.66 -10.05
CA GLY A 101 -4.79 -1.81 -8.84
C GLY A 101 -5.43 -0.52 -8.40
N ILE A 102 -6.20 -0.62 -7.35
CA ILE A 102 -6.91 0.47 -6.73
C ILE A 102 -6.71 0.40 -5.22
N ASP A 103 -6.34 1.52 -4.62
CA ASP A 103 -6.45 1.73 -3.18
C ASP A 103 -7.76 2.45 -2.94
N LEU A 104 -8.71 1.77 -2.31
CA LEU A 104 -10.01 2.37 -1.95
C LEU A 104 -9.97 2.70 -0.47
N ILE A 105 -9.96 3.99 -0.16
CA ILE A 105 -9.67 4.48 1.18
C ILE A 105 -10.85 5.27 1.73
N THR A 106 -11.21 5.01 2.99
CA THR A 106 -12.24 5.78 3.69
C THR A 106 -11.66 6.30 5.00
N TRP A 107 -11.98 7.53 5.36
CA TRP A 107 -11.46 8.16 6.58
C TRP A 107 -12.56 8.80 7.40
N ASP A 108 -12.26 9.13 8.67
CA ASP A 108 -13.19 9.75 9.58
C ASP A 108 -13.05 11.27 9.62
N GLN A 109 -13.76 11.91 10.54
CA GLN A 109 -13.77 13.37 10.67
C GLN A 109 -12.40 13.96 11.03
N ASP A 110 -11.54 13.15 11.65
CA ASP A 110 -10.20 13.57 12.04
C ASP A 110 -9.15 13.21 10.98
N ASN A 111 -9.60 12.86 9.80
CA ASN A 111 -8.75 12.42 8.69
C ASN A 111 -7.91 11.18 9.03
N LYS A 112 -8.45 10.31 9.89
CA LYS A 112 -7.86 9.01 10.17
C LYS A 112 -8.47 7.97 9.25
N ILE A 113 -7.64 7.16 8.61
CA ILE A 113 -8.11 6.11 7.72
C ILE A 113 -8.79 5.01 8.54
N ILE A 114 -10.05 4.74 8.25
CA ILE A 114 -10.84 3.72 8.93
C ILE A 114 -11.01 2.46 8.08
N GLU A 115 -10.80 2.56 6.78
CA GLU A 115 -10.86 1.42 5.86
C GLU A 115 -9.87 1.61 4.73
N PHE A 116 -9.11 0.56 4.44
CA PHE A 116 -8.15 0.57 3.35
C PHE A 116 -8.30 -0.75 2.58
N LYS A 117 -8.86 -0.68 1.39
CA LYS A 117 -9.09 -1.86 0.57
C LYS A 117 -8.24 -1.79 -0.70
N VAL A 118 -7.56 -2.89 -1.00
CA VAL A 118 -6.72 -2.97 -2.20
C VAL A 118 -7.29 -3.98 -3.17
N ILE A 119 -7.50 -3.58 -4.41
CA ILE A 119 -8.01 -4.43 -5.49
C ILE A 119 -6.95 -4.46 -6.57
N VAL A 120 -6.61 -5.65 -7.08
CA VAL A 120 -5.51 -5.82 -8.04
C VAL A 120 -5.94 -6.70 -9.20
N ARG A 121 -5.48 -6.35 -10.40
CA ARG A 121 -5.65 -7.14 -11.62
C ARG A 121 -4.33 -7.16 -12.39
N PRO A 122 -4.09 -8.08 -13.34
CA PRO A 122 -4.86 -9.30 -13.66
C PRO A 122 -4.51 -10.46 -12.73
N LEU A 123 -5.05 -11.64 -12.97
CA LEU A 123 -4.82 -12.81 -12.11
C LEU A 123 -3.34 -13.12 -11.92
N GLN A 124 -2.55 -13.03 -12.97
CA GLN A 124 -1.11 -13.27 -12.90
C GLN A 124 -0.43 -12.31 -11.91
N ALA A 125 -0.86 -11.06 -11.88
CA ALA A 125 -0.35 -10.08 -10.91
C ALA A 125 -0.75 -10.45 -9.49
N VAL A 126 -2.00 -10.92 -9.29
CA VAL A 126 -2.49 -11.36 -7.99
C VAL A 126 -1.65 -12.53 -7.47
N ASN A 127 -1.39 -13.52 -8.32
CA ASN A 127 -0.58 -14.68 -7.95
C ASN A 127 0.85 -14.29 -7.57
N THR A 128 1.47 -13.41 -8.35
CA THR A 128 2.82 -12.91 -8.07
C THR A 128 2.86 -12.13 -6.77
N LEU A 129 1.88 -11.27 -6.57
CA LEU A 129 1.75 -10.47 -5.36
C LEU A 129 1.57 -11.36 -4.13
N HIS A 130 0.74 -12.41 -4.24
CA HIS A 130 0.52 -13.36 -3.15
C HIS A 130 1.83 -14.01 -2.70
N ALA A 131 2.61 -14.48 -3.65
CA ALA A 131 3.91 -15.11 -3.34
C ALA A 131 4.88 -14.13 -2.68
N LYS A 132 4.98 -12.92 -3.24
CA LYS A 132 5.89 -11.89 -2.69
C LYS A 132 5.44 -11.38 -1.33
N MET A 133 4.13 -11.19 -1.13
CA MET A 133 3.59 -10.72 0.14
C MET A 133 3.82 -11.78 1.24
N GLY A 134 3.63 -13.05 0.91
CA GLY A 134 3.90 -14.13 1.88
C GLY A 134 5.33 -14.11 2.37
N LYS A 135 6.28 -13.98 1.46
CA LYS A 135 7.70 -13.90 1.82
C LYS A 135 8.02 -12.65 2.65
N MET A 136 7.47 -11.51 2.26
CA MET A 136 7.73 -10.25 2.95
C MET A 136 7.13 -10.26 4.35
N LEU A 137 5.92 -10.79 4.53
CA LEU A 137 5.28 -10.88 5.84
C LEU A 137 6.06 -11.81 6.76
N ASP A 138 6.54 -12.95 6.27
CA ASP A 138 7.37 -13.86 7.04
C ASP A 138 8.66 -13.17 7.50
N LYS A 139 9.30 -12.43 6.61
CA LYS A 139 10.51 -11.68 6.92
C LYS A 139 10.27 -10.64 8.01
N LEU A 140 9.15 -9.92 7.96
CA LEU A 140 8.83 -8.90 8.94
C LEU A 140 8.44 -9.50 10.29
N LYS A 141 7.74 -10.64 10.27
CA LYS A 141 7.33 -11.32 11.51
C LYS A 141 8.47 -12.00 12.25
N SER A 142 9.54 -12.35 11.55
CA SER A 142 10.68 -13.06 12.16
C SER A 142 11.69 -12.13 12.84
N LYS A 143 11.41 -10.84 12.87
CA LYS A 143 12.25 -9.86 13.55
C LYS A 143 11.79 -9.61 14.97
#